data_358dd033a44bb5d72be93227b6f718d9
#
_entry.id   358dd033a44bb5d72be93227b6f718d9
#
_cell.length_a   1.000
_cell.length_b   1.000
_cell.length_c   1.000
_cell.angle_alpha   90.00
_cell.angle_beta   90.00
_cell.angle_gamma   90.00
#
_symmetry.space_group_name_H-M   'P 1'
#
loop_
_entity.id
_entity.type
_entity.pdbx_description
1 polymer ?
#
loop_
_entity_poly.entity_id
_entity_poly.type
_entity_poly.pdbx_seq_one_letter_code
_entity_poly.pdbx_strand_id
1 'polypeptide(L)'
;MSLSLLSRYAVFVGCVLFTLFSLPLWHHEWLWPFTLLTAVLSVVGIIDLLQSRHSVRRNYPILGNIRYAVEAIRPEIRQYLLESDSDALPFSRAQRSLVYSRAKNESADKPFGTLIDVYQTGFEFIGHSMRPAPLSDPNSFRVSIGGPQCSQPYSASIFNISAMSFGSLSANAIRALNKGAKLGNFAHDTGEGSISPYHREHGGDLTWELGSGYFGCRTADGRFDPEKFAAQATNPQVRMIEIKMSQGAKPGHGGILPKHKVTQEIADTRGIPMGEDCISPSRHSAFSTPFELMQFIAQLRELSGGKPVGFKFCLGHPWEFMGIAKAMLDTGIYPDFIVVDGTEGGTGAAPVEFTDHTGTPMREALLFVHNTLVGLNLRSQIRLGASGKIVSAFDIASVLAIGADWANSARGFMFAIGCIQSQSCHTNKCPTGVATQDALRQRALVVPDKAERVYNFHRNTLKGLAEMLAAAGLDNPSQLEAKHLVRRMSATEIKLFSQTHVFLQPGQLLNGVQDDSFYSRMWRMARADSFEPADEVA
;
A
#
# COMPACT_ATOMS: atom_id res chain seq x y z
N MET A 1 -39.02 37.29 -24.33
CA MET A 1 -37.80 36.58 -23.80
C MET A 1 -37.52 37.17 -22.42
N SER A 2 -37.65 36.40 -21.35
CA SER A 2 -37.58 36.94 -19.98
C SER A 2 -36.16 37.44 -19.64
N LEU A 3 -36.04 38.53 -18.85
CA LEU A 3 -34.76 39.10 -18.39
C LEU A 3 -33.80 38.04 -17.80
N SER A 4 -34.35 36.96 -17.25
CA SER A 4 -33.56 35.85 -16.68
C SER A 4 -32.85 34.98 -17.73
N LEU A 5 -33.31 34.97 -18.97
CA LEU A 5 -32.62 34.28 -20.07
C LEU A 5 -31.45 35.10 -20.60
N LEU A 6 -31.59 36.44 -20.65
CA LEU A 6 -30.55 37.34 -21.09
C LEU A 6 -29.32 37.37 -20.12
N SER A 7 -29.56 37.22 -18.81
CA SER A 7 -28.47 37.25 -17.83
C SER A 7 -27.50 36.05 -17.97
N ARG A 8 -27.95 34.89 -18.44
CA ARG A 8 -27.10 33.68 -18.60
C ARG A 8 -26.10 33.81 -19.75
N TYR A 9 -26.49 34.52 -20.81
CA TYR A 9 -25.66 34.73 -22.01
C TYR A 9 -24.99 36.09 -22.06
N ALA A 10 -25.19 36.93 -21.04
CA ALA A 10 -24.74 38.34 -21.06
C ALA A 10 -23.25 38.48 -21.34
N VAL A 11 -22.39 37.67 -20.70
CA VAL A 11 -20.95 37.70 -20.92
C VAL A 11 -20.59 37.29 -22.34
N PHE A 12 -21.19 36.22 -22.84
CA PHE A 12 -20.96 35.75 -24.21
C PHE A 12 -21.40 36.80 -25.24
N VAL A 13 -22.63 37.28 -25.09
CA VAL A 13 -23.17 38.35 -26.00
C VAL A 13 -22.30 39.61 -25.91
N GLY A 14 -21.88 40.02 -24.70
CA GLY A 14 -21.01 41.14 -24.51
C GLY A 14 -19.65 40.99 -25.22
N CYS A 15 -19.03 39.80 -25.13
CA CYS A 15 -17.78 39.49 -25.84
C CYS A 15 -17.98 39.53 -27.36
N VAL A 16 -19.05 38.97 -27.89
CA VAL A 16 -19.36 39.00 -29.34
C VAL A 16 -19.57 40.41 -29.82
N LEU A 17 -20.42 41.20 -29.13
CA LEU A 17 -20.68 42.59 -29.50
C LEU A 17 -19.42 43.44 -29.44
N PHE A 18 -18.63 43.33 -28.36
CA PHE A 18 -17.36 44.07 -28.26
C PHE A 18 -16.41 43.73 -29.40
N THR A 19 -16.26 42.43 -29.72
CA THR A 19 -15.42 41.99 -30.85
C THR A 19 -15.90 42.60 -32.17
N LEU A 20 -17.21 42.56 -32.45
CA LEU A 20 -17.78 43.08 -33.68
C LEU A 20 -17.61 44.60 -33.79
N PHE A 21 -17.78 45.35 -32.69
CA PHE A 21 -17.67 46.82 -32.70
C PHE A 21 -16.20 47.29 -32.66
N SER A 22 -15.27 46.53 -32.10
CA SER A 22 -13.85 46.89 -32.02
C SER A 22 -13.06 46.52 -33.29
N LEU A 23 -13.48 45.51 -34.05
CA LEU A 23 -12.84 45.08 -35.29
C LEU A 23 -12.68 46.21 -36.32
N PRO A 24 -13.69 47.06 -36.60
CA PRO A 24 -13.54 48.20 -37.50
C PRO A 24 -12.57 49.29 -36.98
N LEU A 25 -12.32 49.31 -35.66
CA LEU A 25 -11.45 50.25 -34.99
C LEU A 25 -10.00 49.73 -34.84
N TRP A 26 -9.61 48.80 -35.71
CA TRP A 26 -8.30 48.12 -35.66
C TRP A 26 -7.08 49.05 -35.71
N HIS A 27 -7.23 50.27 -36.20
CA HIS A 27 -6.20 51.29 -36.23
C HIS A 27 -5.83 51.86 -34.84
N HIS A 28 -6.60 51.57 -33.79
CA HIS A 28 -6.28 51.96 -32.41
C HIS A 28 -5.54 50.81 -31.73
N GLU A 29 -4.21 50.88 -31.68
CA GLU A 29 -3.32 49.83 -31.17
C GLU A 29 -3.65 49.37 -29.75
N TRP A 30 -4.13 50.26 -28.86
CA TRP A 30 -4.50 49.96 -27.50
C TRP A 30 -5.75 49.06 -27.37
N LEU A 31 -6.61 48.97 -28.39
CA LEU A 31 -7.78 48.10 -28.43
C LEU A 31 -7.44 46.65 -28.79
N TRP A 32 -6.32 46.38 -29.43
CA TRP A 32 -5.92 45.08 -29.94
C TRP A 32 -5.94 43.95 -28.90
N PRO A 33 -5.37 44.13 -27.69
CA PRO A 33 -5.38 43.05 -26.69
C PRO A 33 -6.78 42.69 -26.27
N PHE A 34 -7.67 43.66 -26.11
CA PHE A 34 -9.07 43.44 -25.70
C PHE A 34 -9.90 42.82 -26.81
N THR A 35 -9.71 43.23 -28.05
CA THR A 35 -10.38 42.65 -29.23
C THR A 35 -9.97 41.18 -29.40
N LEU A 36 -8.68 40.87 -29.29
CA LEU A 36 -8.18 39.51 -29.37
C LEU A 36 -8.74 38.63 -28.24
N LEU A 37 -8.73 39.14 -27.01
CA LEU A 37 -9.27 38.42 -25.85
C LEU A 37 -10.77 38.12 -26.04
N THR A 38 -11.56 39.12 -26.41
CA THR A 38 -13.01 38.95 -26.59
C THR A 38 -13.33 38.07 -27.81
N ALA A 39 -12.54 38.09 -28.87
CA ALA A 39 -12.65 37.21 -30.01
C ALA A 39 -12.41 35.74 -29.59
N VAL A 40 -11.33 35.46 -28.83
CA VAL A 40 -11.04 34.12 -28.30
C VAL A 40 -12.18 33.64 -27.38
N LEU A 41 -12.64 34.51 -26.46
CA LEU A 41 -13.75 34.18 -25.58
C LEU A 41 -15.06 33.94 -26.34
N SER A 42 -15.30 34.68 -27.45
CA SER A 42 -16.45 34.43 -28.31
C SER A 42 -16.41 33.07 -28.98
N VAL A 43 -15.22 32.63 -29.46
CA VAL A 43 -15.03 31.30 -30.02
C VAL A 43 -15.29 30.23 -28.95
N VAL A 44 -14.74 30.41 -27.73
CA VAL A 44 -15.02 29.51 -26.60
C VAL A 44 -16.50 29.44 -26.31
N GLY A 45 -17.19 30.58 -26.27
CA GLY A 45 -18.65 30.62 -26.05
C GLY A 45 -19.46 29.89 -27.12
N ILE A 46 -19.05 29.99 -28.39
CA ILE A 46 -19.69 29.24 -29.50
C ILE A 46 -19.48 27.72 -29.29
N ILE A 47 -18.26 27.30 -28.96
CA ILE A 47 -17.97 25.89 -28.68
C ILE A 47 -18.82 25.38 -27.50
N ASP A 48 -18.93 26.19 -26.43
CA ASP A 48 -19.76 25.84 -25.27
C ASP A 48 -21.24 25.67 -25.61
N LEU A 49 -21.78 26.47 -26.54
CA LEU A 49 -23.17 26.35 -26.99
C LEU A 49 -23.40 25.12 -27.87
N LEU A 50 -22.43 24.78 -28.72
CA LEU A 50 -22.56 23.68 -29.68
C LEU A 50 -22.32 22.30 -29.06
N GLN A 51 -21.49 22.19 -28.01
CA GLN A 51 -21.21 20.92 -27.35
C GLN A 51 -22.45 20.39 -26.58
N SER A 52 -22.59 19.05 -26.50
CA SER A 52 -23.73 18.38 -25.84
C SER A 52 -23.39 17.77 -24.46
N ARG A 53 -22.10 17.70 -24.09
CA ARG A 53 -21.63 16.94 -22.93
C ARG A 53 -21.81 17.65 -21.59
N HIS A 54 -21.74 18.99 -21.57
CA HIS A 54 -21.69 19.78 -20.33
C HIS A 54 -22.83 20.82 -20.30
N SER A 55 -23.93 20.52 -19.61
CA SER A 55 -25.09 21.39 -19.50
C SER A 55 -24.80 22.77 -18.91
N VAL A 56 -23.87 22.84 -17.93
CA VAL A 56 -23.49 24.11 -17.30
C VAL A 56 -22.79 25.03 -18.30
N ARG A 57 -21.85 24.54 -19.11
CA ARG A 57 -21.18 25.35 -20.15
C ARG A 57 -22.18 25.85 -21.18
N ARG A 58 -23.14 24.99 -21.58
CA ARG A 58 -24.19 25.35 -22.53
C ARG A 58 -25.14 26.42 -22.00
N ASN A 59 -25.46 26.39 -20.70
CA ASN A 59 -26.33 27.37 -20.06
C ASN A 59 -25.63 28.69 -19.70
N TYR A 60 -24.32 28.63 -19.46
CA TYR A 60 -23.46 29.75 -19.08
C TYR A 60 -22.17 29.75 -19.92
N PRO A 61 -22.27 30.08 -21.24
CA PRO A 61 -21.11 30.07 -22.12
C PRO A 61 -20.00 30.98 -21.57
N ILE A 62 -18.74 30.56 -21.69
CA ILE A 62 -17.55 31.19 -21.12
C ILE A 62 -17.50 31.01 -19.59
N LEU A 63 -18.46 31.54 -18.84
CA LEU A 63 -18.45 31.48 -17.36
C LEU A 63 -18.53 30.05 -16.82
N GLY A 64 -19.23 29.14 -17.50
CA GLY A 64 -19.30 27.74 -17.13
C GLY A 64 -17.93 27.06 -17.07
N ASN A 65 -16.96 27.53 -17.84
CA ASN A 65 -15.60 26.97 -17.82
C ASN A 65 -14.85 27.26 -16.51
N ILE A 66 -15.16 28.37 -15.83
CA ILE A 66 -14.53 28.73 -14.53
C ILE A 66 -14.81 27.61 -13.51
N ARG A 67 -16.03 27.11 -13.45
CA ARG A 67 -16.38 26.00 -12.56
C ARG A 67 -15.48 24.79 -12.81
N TYR A 68 -15.31 24.37 -14.06
CA TYR A 68 -14.48 23.21 -14.39
C TYR A 68 -13.00 23.44 -14.14
N ALA A 69 -12.52 24.69 -14.37
CA ALA A 69 -11.17 25.06 -14.01
C ALA A 69 -10.93 24.96 -12.49
N VAL A 70 -11.86 25.49 -11.68
CA VAL A 70 -11.79 25.39 -10.21
C VAL A 70 -11.89 23.92 -9.76
N GLU A 71 -12.77 23.11 -10.36
CA GLU A 71 -12.84 21.68 -10.06
C GLU A 71 -11.55 20.93 -10.42
N ALA A 72 -10.89 21.33 -11.51
CA ALA A 72 -9.62 20.71 -11.94
C ALA A 72 -8.47 21.00 -10.98
N ILE A 73 -8.43 22.18 -10.35
CA ILE A 73 -7.38 22.56 -9.39
C ILE A 73 -7.82 22.34 -7.92
N ARG A 74 -9.04 21.85 -7.69
CA ARG A 74 -9.57 21.61 -6.34
C ARG A 74 -8.72 20.66 -5.50
N PRO A 75 -8.15 19.56 -6.06
CA PRO A 75 -7.28 18.68 -5.28
C PRO A 75 -6.07 19.40 -4.70
N GLU A 76 -5.44 20.28 -5.50
CA GLU A 76 -4.29 21.05 -5.09
C GLU A 76 -4.67 22.11 -4.05
N ILE A 77 -5.78 22.84 -4.28
CA ILE A 77 -6.29 23.83 -3.31
C ILE A 77 -6.59 23.14 -1.97
N ARG A 78 -7.28 21.99 -1.98
CA ARG A 78 -7.57 21.24 -0.78
C ARG A 78 -6.28 20.81 -0.07
N GLN A 79 -5.35 20.21 -0.80
CA GLN A 79 -4.14 19.60 -0.24
C GLN A 79 -3.17 20.65 0.33
N TYR A 80 -3.05 21.83 -0.32
CA TYR A 80 -2.04 22.83 0.05
C TYR A 80 -2.58 23.99 0.88
N LEU A 81 -3.88 24.29 0.79
CA LEU A 81 -4.46 25.46 1.42
C LEU A 81 -5.52 25.16 2.48
N LEU A 82 -6.29 24.06 2.32
CA LEU A 82 -7.45 23.78 3.15
C LEU A 82 -7.29 22.56 4.06
N GLU A 83 -6.40 21.61 3.71
CA GLU A 83 -6.19 20.39 4.50
C GLU A 83 -5.55 20.75 5.85
N SER A 84 -6.16 20.33 6.95
CA SER A 84 -5.54 20.47 8.27
C SER A 84 -4.38 19.49 8.43
N ASP A 85 -3.48 19.75 9.38
CA ASP A 85 -2.32 18.89 9.64
C ASP A 85 -2.72 17.48 10.14
N SER A 86 -3.93 17.35 10.69
CA SER A 86 -4.46 16.10 11.24
C SER A 86 -5.41 15.34 10.32
N ASP A 87 -5.87 15.91 9.17
CA ASP A 87 -6.73 15.20 8.24
C ASP A 87 -6.01 13.96 7.68
N ALA A 88 -6.55 12.79 7.98
CA ALA A 88 -5.83 11.53 7.82
C ALA A 88 -6.07 10.78 6.49
N LEU A 89 -6.79 11.35 5.52
CA LEU A 89 -7.23 10.63 4.32
C LEU A 89 -6.49 11.06 3.04
N PRO A 90 -5.79 10.13 2.39
CA PRO A 90 -5.35 8.81 2.87
C PRO A 90 -4.21 8.87 3.88
N PHE A 91 -3.37 9.92 3.89
CA PHE A 91 -2.35 10.26 4.89
C PHE A 91 -2.43 11.73 5.22
N SER A 92 -2.36 12.05 6.51
CA SER A 92 -2.35 13.44 6.98
C SER A 92 -1.07 14.17 6.51
N ARG A 93 -1.14 15.50 6.51
CA ARG A 93 0.03 16.34 6.24
C ARG A 93 1.15 16.07 7.24
N ALA A 94 0.83 15.88 8.52
CA ALA A 94 1.81 15.55 9.56
C ALA A 94 2.55 14.24 9.28
N GLN A 95 1.83 13.18 8.84
CA GLN A 95 2.44 11.91 8.45
C GLN A 95 3.37 12.06 7.23
N ARG A 96 2.94 12.77 6.20
CA ARG A 96 3.77 13.02 5.00
C ARG A 96 5.01 13.84 5.35
N SER A 97 4.86 14.90 6.14
CA SER A 97 5.97 15.75 6.58
C SER A 97 7.01 14.97 7.39
N LEU A 98 6.57 14.08 8.28
CA LEU A 98 7.46 13.19 9.02
C LEU A 98 8.34 12.34 8.08
N VAL A 99 7.71 11.74 7.05
CA VAL A 99 8.45 10.94 6.06
C VAL A 99 9.43 11.81 5.28
N TYR A 100 9.00 13.00 4.82
CA TYR A 100 9.87 13.91 4.07
C TYR A 100 11.08 14.37 4.88
N SER A 101 10.90 14.75 6.14
CA SER A 101 12.00 15.16 7.03
C SER A 101 12.97 14.00 7.27
N ARG A 102 12.46 12.81 7.61
CA ARG A 102 13.30 11.62 7.80
C ARG A 102 14.06 11.23 6.54
N ALA A 103 13.41 11.29 5.36
CA ALA A 103 14.03 10.97 4.08
C ALA A 103 15.14 11.95 3.70
N LYS A 104 14.99 13.23 4.01
CA LYS A 104 16.01 14.27 3.79
C LYS A 104 17.07 14.33 4.89
N ASN A 105 16.95 13.51 5.92
CA ASN A 105 17.80 13.53 7.10
C ASN A 105 17.74 14.87 7.85
N GLU A 106 16.58 15.53 7.82
CA GLU A 106 16.27 16.73 8.59
C GLU A 106 15.77 16.32 9.98
N SER A 107 15.93 17.20 10.97
CA SER A 107 15.33 16.96 12.30
C SER A 107 13.81 16.86 12.20
N ALA A 108 13.24 15.85 12.88
CA ALA A 108 11.81 15.68 13.03
C ALA A 108 11.30 16.15 14.40
N ASP A 109 12.15 16.85 15.16
CA ASP A 109 11.81 17.35 16.49
C ASP A 109 10.75 18.46 16.42
N LYS A 110 9.87 18.50 17.40
CA LYS A 110 8.82 19.50 17.49
C LYS A 110 9.00 20.34 18.76
N PRO A 111 9.12 21.66 18.64
CA PRO A 111 9.11 22.54 19.81
C PRO A 111 7.69 22.62 20.40
N PHE A 112 7.59 23.09 21.64
CA PHE A 112 6.37 23.30 22.42
C PHE A 112 5.57 22.05 22.82
N GLY A 113 5.92 20.86 22.33
CA GLY A 113 5.23 19.61 22.68
C GLY A 113 4.31 19.07 21.59
N THR A 114 3.34 18.26 21.99
CA THR A 114 2.45 17.56 21.06
C THR A 114 1.47 18.50 20.36
N LEU A 115 1.22 18.23 19.08
CA LEU A 115 0.16 18.85 18.27
C LEU A 115 -1.04 17.92 18.10
N ILE A 116 -1.07 16.81 18.85
CA ILE A 116 -2.17 15.83 18.84
C ILE A 116 -2.99 16.03 20.11
N ASP A 117 -4.31 15.99 19.98
CA ASP A 117 -5.19 15.95 21.16
C ASP A 117 -5.08 14.57 21.84
N VAL A 118 -4.28 14.52 22.90
CA VAL A 118 -4.03 13.30 23.69
C VAL A 118 -5.24 12.88 24.54
N TYR A 119 -6.28 13.72 24.62
CA TYR A 119 -7.52 13.43 25.33
C TYR A 119 -8.63 12.93 24.41
N GLN A 120 -8.40 12.93 23.10
CA GLN A 120 -9.34 12.41 22.12
C GLN A 120 -9.52 10.89 22.28
N THR A 121 -10.76 10.40 22.23
CA THR A 121 -11.07 8.96 22.19
C THR A 121 -10.37 8.30 21.01
N GLY A 122 -9.74 7.16 21.25
CA GLY A 122 -8.94 6.44 20.25
C GLY A 122 -7.47 6.84 20.22
N PHE A 123 -7.04 7.84 20.98
CA PHE A 123 -5.61 8.16 21.14
C PHE A 123 -4.86 6.96 21.71
N GLU A 124 -3.71 6.64 21.13
CA GLU A 124 -2.86 5.52 21.53
C GLU A 124 -1.46 5.98 21.88
N PHE A 125 -0.84 5.30 22.81
CA PHE A 125 0.53 5.58 23.24
C PHE A 125 1.20 4.34 23.84
N ILE A 126 2.53 4.39 23.94
CA ILE A 126 3.33 3.38 24.65
C ILE A 126 3.70 3.96 26.03
N GLY A 127 3.48 3.18 27.07
CA GLY A 127 3.89 3.54 28.43
C GLY A 127 5.41 3.59 28.56
N HIS A 128 5.96 4.68 29.11
CA HIS A 128 7.39 4.74 29.42
C HIS A 128 7.70 4.04 30.73
N SER A 129 8.94 3.58 30.90
CA SER A 129 9.44 2.96 32.11
C SER A 129 10.11 4.00 33.03
N MET A 130 9.96 3.83 34.33
CA MET A 130 10.77 4.58 35.31
C MET A 130 12.23 4.14 35.32
N ARG A 131 12.55 3.03 34.64
CA ARG A 131 13.90 2.52 34.40
C ARG A 131 14.08 2.30 32.89
N PRO A 132 14.37 3.36 32.11
CA PRO A 132 14.64 3.25 30.70
C PRO A 132 15.80 2.30 30.42
N ALA A 133 15.75 1.60 29.28
CA ALA A 133 16.85 0.75 28.82
C ALA A 133 17.92 1.59 28.09
N PRO A 134 19.16 1.07 27.96
CA PRO A 134 20.14 1.65 27.05
C PRO A 134 19.63 1.66 25.60
N LEU A 135 20.07 2.66 24.83
CA LEU A 135 19.70 2.75 23.42
C LEU A 135 20.36 1.61 22.62
N SER A 136 19.56 0.80 21.97
CA SER A 136 20.03 -0.30 21.12
C SER A 136 20.40 0.19 19.72
N ASP A 137 21.31 -0.52 19.04
CA ASP A 137 21.64 -0.24 17.65
C ASP A 137 20.46 -0.61 16.74
N PRO A 138 19.86 0.34 16.02
CA PRO A 138 18.76 0.06 15.10
C PRO A 138 19.10 -0.96 13.99
N ASN A 139 20.36 -1.12 13.63
CA ASN A 139 20.80 -2.08 12.63
C ASN A 139 20.66 -3.54 13.11
N SER A 140 20.60 -3.75 14.43
CA SER A 140 20.35 -5.06 15.02
C SER A 140 18.89 -5.49 14.99
N PHE A 141 17.98 -4.59 14.64
CA PHE A 141 16.53 -4.88 14.58
C PHE A 141 16.19 -5.71 13.36
N ARG A 142 16.37 -7.01 13.51
CA ARG A 142 16.20 -7.99 12.44
C ARG A 142 15.39 -9.18 12.92
N VAL A 143 14.71 -9.83 11.97
CA VAL A 143 13.94 -11.05 12.19
C VAL A 143 14.46 -12.15 11.26
N SER A 144 14.66 -13.35 11.79
CA SER A 144 14.94 -14.52 10.98
C SER A 144 13.63 -15.09 10.43
N ILE A 145 13.51 -15.11 9.10
CA ILE A 145 12.36 -15.66 8.37
C ILE A 145 12.80 -16.96 7.72
N GLY A 146 12.08 -18.03 8.01
CA GLY A 146 12.34 -19.40 7.60
C GLY A 146 11.99 -20.33 8.74
N GLY A 147 10.98 -21.19 8.53
CA GLY A 147 10.53 -22.20 9.46
C GLY A 147 11.39 -23.48 9.41
N PRO A 148 10.96 -24.56 10.10
CA PRO A 148 11.75 -25.80 10.15
C PRO A 148 11.97 -26.47 8.78
N GLN A 149 11.13 -26.16 7.81
CA GLN A 149 11.18 -26.72 6.45
C GLN A 149 12.00 -25.86 5.46
N CYS A 150 12.50 -24.70 5.91
CA CYS A 150 13.32 -23.79 5.12
C CYS A 150 14.80 -24.07 5.36
N SER A 151 15.57 -24.33 4.29
CA SER A 151 17.00 -24.57 4.39
C SER A 151 17.85 -23.31 4.21
N GLN A 152 17.28 -22.21 3.71
CA GLN A 152 17.96 -20.94 3.46
C GLN A 152 17.23 -19.78 4.17
N PRO A 153 17.20 -19.72 5.51
CA PRO A 153 16.49 -18.65 6.21
C PRO A 153 17.09 -17.28 5.88
N TYR A 154 16.22 -16.26 5.86
CA TYR A 154 16.61 -14.89 5.57
C TYR A 154 16.51 -14.02 6.82
N SER A 155 17.58 -13.30 7.12
CA SER A 155 17.57 -12.26 8.15
C SER A 155 17.08 -10.95 7.54
N ALA A 156 15.80 -10.64 7.74
CA ALA A 156 15.17 -9.42 7.26
C ALA A 156 15.25 -8.28 8.28
N SER A 157 15.25 -7.02 7.81
CA SER A 157 14.96 -5.88 8.69
C SER A 157 13.50 -6.01 9.21
N ILE A 158 13.23 -5.44 10.39
CA ILE A 158 11.84 -5.34 10.88
C ILE A 158 11.02 -4.27 10.16
N PHE A 159 11.60 -3.53 9.22
CA PHE A 159 10.93 -2.53 8.39
C PHE A 159 11.38 -2.65 6.95
N ASN A 160 10.48 -3.00 6.03
CA ASN A 160 10.81 -3.30 4.63
C ASN A 160 9.90 -2.56 3.65
N ILE A 161 10.31 -2.51 2.38
CA ILE A 161 9.50 -1.97 1.28
C ILE A 161 8.44 -3.01 0.90
N SER A 162 7.17 -2.62 1.02
CA SER A 162 6.02 -3.44 0.59
C SER A 162 5.89 -3.48 -0.93
N ALA A 163 5.11 -4.42 -1.42
CA ALA A 163 4.86 -4.73 -2.81
C ALA A 163 4.49 -3.52 -3.68
N MET A 164 5.31 -3.22 -4.67
CA MET A 164 5.09 -2.16 -5.66
C MET A 164 5.70 -2.54 -7.00
N SER A 165 4.87 -2.89 -7.98
CA SER A 165 5.33 -3.43 -9.26
C SER A 165 5.94 -2.39 -10.20
N PHE A 166 6.95 -2.81 -10.99
CA PHE A 166 7.34 -2.11 -12.20
C PHE A 166 6.16 -2.08 -13.19
N GLY A 167 5.88 -0.92 -13.75
CA GLY A 167 4.68 -0.67 -14.54
C GLY A 167 3.64 0.13 -13.75
N SER A 168 3.40 -0.18 -12.48
CA SER A 168 2.70 0.74 -11.57
C SER A 168 3.60 1.91 -11.20
N LEU A 169 4.84 1.63 -10.80
CA LEU A 169 5.90 2.61 -10.60
C LEU A 169 6.79 2.74 -11.84
N SER A 170 7.47 3.86 -11.95
CA SER A 170 8.47 4.11 -13.01
C SER A 170 9.76 3.33 -12.78
N ALA A 171 10.55 3.16 -13.83
CA ALA A 171 11.87 2.55 -13.77
C ALA A 171 12.78 3.24 -12.74
N ASN A 172 12.82 4.57 -12.73
CA ASN A 172 13.64 5.32 -11.78
C ASN A 172 13.16 5.19 -10.34
N ALA A 173 11.85 5.03 -10.10
CA ALA A 173 11.33 4.76 -8.77
C ALA A 173 11.78 3.38 -8.28
N ILE A 174 11.69 2.34 -9.10
CA ILE A 174 12.17 0.99 -8.76
C ILE A 174 13.67 0.98 -8.48
N ARG A 175 14.49 1.63 -9.34
CA ARG A 175 15.94 1.79 -9.12
C ARG A 175 16.25 2.44 -7.78
N ALA A 176 15.59 3.57 -7.47
CA ALA A 176 15.81 4.29 -6.23
C ALA A 176 15.44 3.47 -5.00
N LEU A 177 14.32 2.77 -5.03
CA LEU A 177 13.86 1.88 -3.97
C LEU A 177 14.85 0.73 -3.74
N ASN A 178 15.22 0.02 -4.80
CA ASN A 178 16.14 -1.13 -4.68
C ASN A 178 17.54 -0.70 -4.24
N LYS A 179 18.07 0.40 -4.77
CA LYS A 179 19.37 0.95 -4.35
C LYS A 179 19.36 1.37 -2.87
N GLY A 180 18.29 2.03 -2.43
CA GLY A 180 18.13 2.42 -1.02
C GLY A 180 18.00 1.21 -0.09
N ALA A 181 17.27 0.18 -0.51
CA ALA A 181 17.16 -1.10 0.18
C ALA A 181 18.54 -1.79 0.32
N LYS A 182 19.35 -1.76 -0.75
CA LYS A 182 20.75 -2.25 -0.70
C LYS A 182 21.59 -1.50 0.30
N LEU A 183 21.51 -0.17 0.31
CA LEU A 183 22.27 0.68 1.24
C LEU A 183 21.90 0.41 2.71
N GLY A 184 20.63 0.17 2.98
CA GLY A 184 20.11 -0.06 4.33
C GLY A 184 19.99 -1.53 4.73
N ASN A 185 20.37 -2.46 3.86
CA ASN A 185 20.28 -3.91 4.10
C ASN A 185 18.87 -4.36 4.54
N PHE A 186 17.86 -3.98 3.76
CA PHE A 186 16.46 -4.39 3.96
C PHE A 186 15.83 -4.85 2.64
N ALA A 187 14.69 -5.54 2.73
CA ALA A 187 14.05 -6.17 1.58
C ALA A 187 13.23 -5.17 0.75
N HIS A 188 13.22 -5.38 -0.56
CA HIS A 188 12.34 -4.73 -1.52
C HIS A 188 11.42 -5.78 -2.14
N ASP A 189 10.13 -5.67 -1.86
CA ASP A 189 9.12 -6.52 -2.47
C ASP A 189 8.79 -6.02 -3.89
N THR A 190 8.88 -6.93 -4.86
CA THR A 190 8.76 -6.61 -6.28
C THR A 190 7.35 -6.24 -6.72
N GLY A 191 6.34 -6.59 -5.93
CA GLY A 191 4.96 -6.62 -6.39
C GLY A 191 4.74 -7.65 -7.50
N GLU A 192 3.48 -7.87 -7.89
CA GLU A 192 3.05 -8.93 -8.81
C GLU A 192 3.55 -8.79 -10.26
N GLY A 193 4.22 -7.70 -10.59
CA GLY A 193 4.65 -7.36 -11.96
C GLY A 193 5.90 -8.08 -12.47
N SER A 194 6.37 -9.12 -11.82
CA SER A 194 7.65 -9.81 -12.04
C SER A 194 8.87 -9.01 -11.56
N ILE A 195 10.02 -9.65 -11.61
CA ILE A 195 11.32 -9.03 -11.35
C ILE A 195 11.79 -8.33 -12.62
N SER A 196 11.77 -6.99 -12.62
CA SER A 196 12.25 -6.20 -13.77
C SER A 196 13.78 -6.06 -13.74
N PRO A 197 14.41 -5.65 -14.88
CA PRO A 197 15.83 -5.31 -14.91
C PRO A 197 16.21 -4.28 -13.83
N TYR A 198 15.33 -3.35 -13.52
CA TYR A 198 15.53 -2.28 -12.53
C TYR A 198 15.59 -2.76 -11.08
N HIS A 199 14.92 -3.87 -10.76
CA HIS A 199 15.07 -4.55 -9.48
C HIS A 199 16.44 -5.22 -9.34
N ARG A 200 17.06 -5.63 -10.47
CA ARG A 200 18.35 -6.34 -10.48
C ARG A 200 19.57 -5.42 -10.47
N GLU A 201 19.44 -4.21 -11.01
CA GLU A 201 20.53 -3.29 -11.31
C GLU A 201 21.42 -2.97 -10.10
N HIS A 202 20.85 -2.83 -8.90
CA HIS A 202 21.60 -2.43 -7.71
C HIS A 202 21.81 -3.56 -6.69
N GLY A 203 21.24 -4.74 -6.92
CA GLY A 203 21.49 -5.92 -6.09
C GLY A 203 20.94 -5.84 -4.66
N GLY A 204 19.91 -5.04 -4.41
CA GLY A 204 19.20 -5.04 -3.14
C GLY A 204 18.35 -6.30 -2.99
N ASP A 205 18.27 -6.84 -1.78
CA ASP A 205 17.53 -8.08 -1.48
C ASP A 205 16.06 -7.96 -1.90
N LEU A 206 15.55 -9.00 -2.56
CA LEU A 206 14.19 -9.04 -3.09
C LEU A 206 13.32 -10.06 -2.35
N THR A 207 12.10 -9.63 -2.03
CA THR A 207 10.95 -10.53 -1.89
C THR A 207 10.27 -10.60 -3.25
N TRP A 208 10.23 -11.77 -3.88
CA TRP A 208 9.53 -11.92 -5.16
C TRP A 208 8.07 -12.25 -4.91
N GLU A 209 7.19 -11.28 -5.22
CA GLU A 209 5.75 -11.48 -5.13
C GLU A 209 5.21 -12.20 -6.36
N LEU A 210 4.54 -13.31 -6.13
CA LEU A 210 3.92 -14.17 -7.13
C LEU A 210 2.40 -13.98 -7.12
N GLY A 211 1.88 -13.16 -8.03
CA GLY A 211 0.45 -12.95 -8.20
C GLY A 211 -0.21 -14.03 -9.06
N SER A 212 -1.55 -14.00 -9.11
CA SER A 212 -2.39 -14.94 -9.88
C SER A 212 -2.15 -14.94 -11.40
N GLY A 213 -1.50 -13.88 -11.93
CA GLY A 213 -1.08 -13.80 -13.33
C GLY A 213 0.26 -14.47 -13.61
N TYR A 214 0.99 -14.93 -12.59
CA TYR A 214 2.32 -15.57 -12.65
C TYR A 214 3.33 -14.84 -13.54
N PHE A 215 3.28 -13.52 -13.56
CA PHE A 215 4.17 -12.71 -14.39
C PHE A 215 5.64 -13.00 -14.08
N GLY A 216 6.41 -13.25 -15.15
CA GLY A 216 7.80 -13.67 -15.05
C GLY A 216 8.03 -15.17 -14.94
N CYS A 217 7.00 -15.97 -14.62
CA CYS A 217 7.06 -17.43 -14.59
C CYS A 217 5.75 -18.06 -15.07
N ARG A 218 5.24 -17.58 -16.21
CA ARG A 218 3.98 -18.06 -16.78
C ARG A 218 4.18 -18.79 -18.11
N THR A 219 3.30 -19.73 -18.38
CA THR A 219 3.11 -20.34 -19.70
C THR A 219 2.41 -19.37 -20.66
N ALA A 220 2.32 -19.70 -21.93
CA ALA A 220 1.64 -18.85 -22.91
C ALA A 220 0.14 -18.66 -22.62
N ASP A 221 -0.52 -19.67 -22.00
CA ASP A 221 -1.91 -19.63 -21.56
C ASP A 221 -2.11 -19.02 -20.17
N GLY A 222 -1.03 -18.51 -19.57
CA GLY A 222 -1.08 -17.75 -18.30
C GLY A 222 -1.04 -18.58 -17.03
N ARG A 223 -0.71 -19.87 -17.09
CA ARG A 223 -0.56 -20.74 -15.94
C ARG A 223 0.85 -20.67 -15.35
N PHE A 224 1.02 -21.21 -14.15
CA PHE A 224 2.33 -21.36 -13.52
C PHE A 224 3.27 -22.28 -14.31
N ASP A 225 4.51 -21.82 -14.51
CA ASP A 225 5.59 -22.54 -15.20
C ASP A 225 6.73 -22.80 -14.19
N PRO A 226 6.91 -24.04 -13.73
CA PRO A 226 7.91 -24.41 -12.72
C PRO A 226 9.35 -24.13 -13.15
N GLU A 227 9.69 -24.32 -14.43
CA GLU A 227 11.06 -24.14 -14.91
C GLU A 227 11.43 -22.65 -14.95
N LYS A 228 10.54 -21.80 -15.46
CA LYS A 228 10.73 -20.35 -15.43
C LYS A 228 10.77 -19.80 -14.02
N PHE A 229 9.95 -20.36 -13.13
CA PHE A 229 9.99 -20.00 -11.71
C PHE A 229 11.35 -20.33 -11.09
N ALA A 230 11.82 -21.57 -11.22
CA ALA A 230 13.09 -22.02 -10.67
C ALA A 230 14.27 -21.17 -11.18
N ALA A 231 14.28 -20.84 -12.49
CA ALA A 231 15.31 -20.01 -13.10
C ALA A 231 15.42 -18.61 -12.46
N GLN A 232 14.30 -18.03 -12.00
CA GLN A 232 14.31 -16.74 -11.33
C GLN A 232 14.47 -16.85 -9.81
N ALA A 233 13.79 -17.80 -9.18
CA ALA A 233 13.74 -17.97 -7.74
C ALA A 233 15.10 -18.35 -7.14
N THR A 234 15.93 -19.11 -7.87
CA THR A 234 17.27 -19.51 -7.42
C THR A 234 18.30 -18.37 -7.44
N ASN A 235 17.99 -17.24 -8.09
CA ASN A 235 18.89 -16.08 -8.07
C ASN A 235 19.21 -15.64 -6.63
N PRO A 236 20.49 -15.38 -6.27
CA PRO A 236 20.88 -15.02 -4.92
C PRO A 236 20.25 -13.73 -4.38
N GLN A 237 19.85 -12.81 -5.24
CA GLN A 237 19.16 -11.56 -4.86
C GLN A 237 17.74 -11.82 -4.36
N VAL A 238 17.07 -12.88 -4.83
CA VAL A 238 15.76 -13.30 -4.35
C VAL A 238 15.93 -14.00 -3.01
N ARG A 239 15.44 -13.40 -1.93
CA ARG A 239 15.59 -13.91 -0.58
C ARG A 239 14.35 -14.62 -0.08
N MET A 240 13.18 -14.20 -0.51
CA MET A 240 11.89 -14.76 -0.12
C MET A 240 10.96 -14.84 -1.31
N ILE A 241 10.01 -15.77 -1.27
CA ILE A 241 8.92 -15.92 -2.23
C ILE A 241 7.61 -15.64 -1.52
N GLU A 242 6.83 -14.70 -2.05
CA GLU A 242 5.53 -14.32 -1.48
C GLU A 242 4.40 -14.60 -2.47
N ILE A 243 3.51 -15.54 -2.14
CA ILE A 243 2.28 -15.79 -2.91
C ILE A 243 1.29 -14.68 -2.56
N LYS A 244 0.90 -13.86 -3.53
CA LYS A 244 -0.12 -12.86 -3.34
C LYS A 244 -1.50 -13.46 -3.56
N MET A 245 -2.20 -13.81 -2.49
CA MET A 245 -3.59 -14.27 -2.56
C MET A 245 -4.56 -13.09 -2.74
N SER A 246 -4.30 -11.98 -2.04
CA SER A 246 -5.06 -10.74 -2.18
C SER A 246 -4.24 -9.55 -1.70
N GLN A 247 -4.78 -8.33 -1.88
CA GLN A 247 -4.20 -7.09 -1.36
C GLN A 247 -5.29 -6.26 -0.68
N GLY A 248 -4.95 -5.49 0.35
CA GLY A 248 -5.91 -4.75 1.17
C GLY A 248 -6.77 -3.76 0.40
N ALA A 249 -6.19 -3.03 -0.55
CA ALA A 249 -6.91 -2.00 -1.30
C ALA A 249 -8.05 -2.50 -2.21
N LYS A 250 -8.02 -3.76 -2.61
CA LYS A 250 -9.04 -4.41 -3.44
C LYS A 250 -9.00 -5.94 -3.29
N PRO A 251 -9.38 -6.46 -2.13
CA PRO A 251 -9.38 -7.91 -1.89
C PRO A 251 -10.37 -8.60 -2.83
N GLY A 252 -9.99 -9.77 -3.35
CA GLY A 252 -10.81 -10.52 -4.29
C GLY A 252 -10.91 -9.95 -5.70
N HIS A 253 -10.21 -8.84 -5.99
CA HIS A 253 -10.14 -8.24 -7.32
C HIS A 253 -8.73 -8.35 -7.88
N GLY A 254 -8.60 -8.87 -9.10
CA GLY A 254 -7.31 -8.98 -9.79
C GLY A 254 -6.63 -7.63 -10.06
N GLY A 255 -5.33 -7.65 -10.27
CA GLY A 255 -4.57 -6.47 -10.65
C GLY A 255 -4.94 -5.98 -12.06
N ILE A 256 -5.02 -4.67 -12.26
CA ILE A 256 -5.20 -4.06 -13.58
C ILE A 256 -4.08 -3.05 -13.82
N LEU A 257 -3.30 -3.25 -14.88
CA LEU A 257 -2.43 -2.23 -15.44
C LEU A 257 -3.02 -1.79 -16.78
N PRO A 258 -3.50 -0.53 -16.88
CA PRO A 258 -4.13 -0.04 -18.10
C PRO A 258 -3.18 -0.06 -19.31
N LYS A 259 -3.68 -0.38 -20.50
CA LYS A 259 -2.91 -0.50 -21.74
C LYS A 259 -2.00 0.69 -22.04
N HIS A 260 -2.43 1.91 -21.71
CA HIS A 260 -1.63 3.12 -21.95
C HIS A 260 -0.38 3.21 -21.05
N LYS A 261 -0.24 2.33 -20.05
CA LYS A 261 0.97 2.16 -19.23
C LYS A 261 1.78 0.94 -19.65
N VAL A 262 1.26 0.04 -20.48
CA VAL A 262 1.95 -1.18 -20.91
C VAL A 262 2.90 -0.82 -22.08
N THR A 263 4.15 -0.56 -21.72
CA THR A 263 5.25 -0.39 -22.71
C THR A 263 5.76 -1.75 -23.17
N GLN A 264 6.56 -1.79 -24.24
CA GLN A 264 7.20 -3.03 -24.71
C GLN A 264 8.02 -3.69 -23.59
N GLU A 265 8.78 -2.92 -22.85
CA GLU A 265 9.59 -3.39 -21.72
C GLU A 265 8.77 -4.03 -20.60
N ILE A 266 7.59 -3.47 -20.29
CA ILE A 266 6.65 -4.06 -19.33
C ILE A 266 6.03 -5.33 -19.89
N ALA A 267 5.67 -5.33 -21.18
CA ALA A 267 5.15 -6.50 -21.87
C ALA A 267 6.15 -7.67 -21.81
N ASP A 268 7.41 -7.40 -22.13
CA ASP A 268 8.50 -8.38 -22.05
C ASP A 268 8.74 -8.89 -20.62
N THR A 269 8.77 -7.96 -19.64
CA THR A 269 8.97 -8.30 -18.21
C THR A 269 7.85 -9.20 -17.68
N ARG A 270 6.62 -8.97 -18.08
CA ARG A 270 5.44 -9.71 -17.61
C ARG A 270 5.10 -10.94 -18.47
N GLY A 271 5.64 -11.05 -19.67
CA GLY A 271 5.29 -12.09 -20.65
C GLY A 271 3.85 -11.93 -21.17
N ILE A 272 3.47 -10.70 -21.56
CA ILE A 272 2.13 -10.34 -22.05
C ILE A 272 2.22 -9.57 -23.36
N PRO A 273 1.14 -9.53 -24.19
CA PRO A 273 1.10 -8.70 -25.38
C PRO A 273 1.10 -7.20 -25.02
N MET A 274 1.71 -6.39 -25.88
CA MET A 274 1.67 -4.92 -25.78
C MET A 274 0.32 -4.39 -26.32
N GLY A 275 -0.13 -3.27 -25.76
CA GLY A 275 -1.32 -2.55 -26.27
C GLY A 275 -2.67 -3.02 -25.73
N GLU A 276 -2.66 -3.99 -24.83
CA GLU A 276 -3.83 -4.48 -24.12
C GLU A 276 -3.73 -4.18 -22.62
N ASP A 277 -4.89 -4.16 -21.92
CA ASP A 277 -4.92 -4.07 -20.48
C ASP A 277 -4.33 -5.35 -19.87
N CYS A 278 -3.35 -5.20 -18.97
CA CYS A 278 -2.78 -6.34 -18.26
C CYS A 278 -3.64 -6.63 -17.03
N ILE A 279 -4.44 -7.69 -17.09
CA ILE A 279 -5.37 -8.09 -16.05
C ILE A 279 -4.88 -9.38 -15.40
N SER A 280 -4.71 -9.38 -14.08
CA SER A 280 -4.48 -10.59 -13.30
C SER A 280 -5.82 -11.25 -12.98
N PRO A 281 -5.95 -12.59 -13.05
CA PRO A 281 -7.12 -13.30 -12.55
C PRO A 281 -7.40 -12.98 -11.07
N SER A 282 -8.65 -13.09 -10.63
CA SER A 282 -9.04 -12.87 -9.23
C SER A 282 -8.56 -13.98 -8.30
N ARG A 283 -8.22 -15.16 -8.83
CA ARG A 283 -7.76 -16.34 -8.09
C ARG A 283 -6.59 -17.01 -8.82
N HIS A 284 -5.78 -17.74 -8.06
CA HIS A 284 -4.72 -18.58 -8.62
C HIS A 284 -5.28 -19.78 -9.35
N SER A 285 -4.60 -20.20 -10.43
CA SER A 285 -4.91 -21.42 -11.16
C SER A 285 -4.14 -22.65 -10.64
N ALA A 286 -3.11 -22.42 -9.82
CA ALA A 286 -2.29 -23.49 -9.27
C ALA A 286 -2.92 -24.18 -8.04
N PHE A 287 -3.91 -23.56 -7.40
CA PHE A 287 -4.62 -24.11 -6.26
C PHE A 287 -6.04 -23.53 -6.18
N SER A 288 -6.96 -24.31 -5.63
CA SER A 288 -8.38 -23.95 -5.41
C SER A 288 -8.85 -24.28 -4.00
N THR A 289 -8.02 -24.96 -3.21
CA THR A 289 -8.31 -25.37 -1.84
C THR A 289 -7.15 -25.03 -0.91
N PRO A 290 -7.38 -24.95 0.42
CA PRO A 290 -6.30 -24.80 1.39
C PRO A 290 -5.24 -25.90 1.31
N PHE A 291 -5.63 -27.15 1.07
CA PHE A 291 -4.70 -28.26 0.86
C PHE A 291 -3.75 -28.03 -0.32
N GLU A 292 -4.33 -27.66 -1.47
CA GLU A 292 -3.54 -27.39 -2.68
C GLU A 292 -2.60 -26.19 -2.49
N LEU A 293 -3.01 -25.18 -1.70
CA LEU A 293 -2.13 -24.07 -1.33
C LEU A 293 -0.91 -24.57 -0.54
N MET A 294 -1.08 -25.49 0.41
CA MET A 294 0.05 -26.06 1.17
C MET A 294 0.99 -26.83 0.23
N GLN A 295 0.46 -27.63 -0.68
CA GLN A 295 1.25 -28.34 -1.68
C GLN A 295 2.01 -27.38 -2.59
N PHE A 296 1.38 -26.30 -3.01
CA PHE A 296 2.02 -25.26 -3.83
C PHE A 296 3.14 -24.54 -3.07
N ILE A 297 2.98 -24.25 -1.77
CA ILE A 297 4.04 -23.70 -0.93
C ILE A 297 5.24 -24.64 -0.87
N ALA A 298 5.02 -25.95 -0.67
CA ALA A 298 6.09 -26.94 -0.66
C ALA A 298 6.82 -27.01 -2.00
N GLN A 299 6.09 -27.03 -3.11
CA GLN A 299 6.64 -27.00 -4.46
C GLN A 299 7.52 -25.76 -4.70
N LEU A 300 7.02 -24.57 -4.36
CA LEU A 300 7.79 -23.33 -4.54
C LEU A 300 9.06 -23.32 -3.67
N ARG A 301 9.00 -23.85 -2.45
CA ARG A 301 10.17 -23.98 -1.57
C ARG A 301 11.22 -24.90 -2.18
N GLU A 302 10.83 -26.03 -2.72
CA GLU A 302 11.74 -26.94 -3.43
C GLU A 302 12.36 -26.27 -4.66
N LEU A 303 11.54 -25.71 -5.53
CA LEU A 303 11.97 -25.06 -6.76
C LEU A 303 12.87 -23.82 -6.54
N SER A 304 12.73 -23.14 -5.39
CA SER A 304 13.58 -22.01 -5.01
C SER A 304 14.90 -22.43 -4.35
N GLY A 305 15.13 -23.72 -4.16
CA GLY A 305 16.31 -24.25 -3.48
C GLY A 305 16.23 -24.14 -1.96
N GLY A 306 15.03 -24.13 -1.38
CA GLY A 306 14.80 -24.12 0.07
C GLY A 306 14.72 -22.72 0.69
N LYS A 307 14.44 -21.69 -0.10
CA LYS A 307 14.20 -20.32 0.39
C LYS A 307 12.87 -20.22 1.13
N PRO A 308 12.69 -19.19 2.01
CA PRO A 308 11.42 -18.95 2.67
C PRO A 308 10.29 -18.70 1.67
N VAL A 309 9.19 -19.44 1.82
CA VAL A 309 7.97 -19.27 1.04
C VAL A 309 6.81 -18.96 1.98
N GLY A 310 6.12 -17.88 1.70
CA GLY A 310 4.94 -17.47 2.44
C GLY A 310 3.87 -16.89 1.53
N PHE A 311 2.85 -16.32 2.12
CA PHE A 311 1.79 -15.65 1.35
C PHE A 311 1.36 -14.33 1.99
N LYS A 312 0.84 -13.45 1.15
CA LYS A 312 0.21 -12.19 1.55
C LYS A 312 -1.27 -12.22 1.22
N PHE A 313 -2.08 -11.75 2.17
CA PHE A 313 -3.52 -11.65 1.97
C PHE A 313 -4.14 -10.52 2.79
N CYS A 314 -5.30 -10.07 2.36
CA CYS A 314 -6.25 -9.32 3.16
C CYS A 314 -7.26 -10.32 3.74
N LEU A 315 -7.49 -10.27 5.03
CA LEU A 315 -8.47 -11.15 5.67
C LEU A 315 -9.89 -10.76 5.19
N GLY A 316 -10.60 -11.73 4.62
CA GLY A 316 -12.01 -11.65 4.30
C GLY A 316 -12.81 -12.45 5.31
N HIS A 317 -13.22 -13.63 4.93
CA HIS A 317 -13.93 -14.56 5.82
C HIS A 317 -12.96 -15.26 6.78
N PRO A 318 -13.16 -15.14 8.11
CA PRO A 318 -12.25 -15.72 9.09
C PRO A 318 -12.09 -17.24 8.99
N TRP A 319 -13.15 -17.98 8.62
CA TRP A 319 -13.10 -19.42 8.42
C TRP A 319 -12.17 -19.85 7.28
N GLU A 320 -11.97 -19.03 6.24
CA GLU A 320 -11.04 -19.35 5.15
C GLU A 320 -9.60 -19.40 5.64
N PHE A 321 -9.18 -18.41 6.45
CA PHE A 321 -7.85 -18.45 7.06
C PHE A 321 -7.71 -19.62 8.04
N MET A 322 -8.73 -19.89 8.84
CA MET A 322 -8.72 -21.08 9.72
C MET A 322 -8.74 -22.39 8.93
N GLY A 323 -9.33 -22.41 7.73
CA GLY A 323 -9.24 -23.54 6.79
C GLY A 323 -7.80 -23.77 6.31
N ILE A 324 -7.09 -22.69 5.98
CA ILE A 324 -5.64 -22.75 5.67
C ILE A 324 -4.87 -23.30 6.89
N ALA A 325 -5.19 -22.85 8.09
CA ALA A 325 -4.54 -23.34 9.31
C ALA A 325 -4.85 -24.82 9.61
N LYS A 326 -6.07 -25.30 9.31
CA LYS A 326 -6.38 -26.74 9.34
C LYS A 326 -5.55 -27.53 8.33
N ALA A 327 -5.46 -27.03 7.09
CA ALA A 327 -4.63 -27.68 6.07
C ALA A 327 -3.14 -27.72 6.46
N MET A 328 -2.63 -26.72 7.17
CA MET A 328 -1.28 -26.76 7.74
C MET A 328 -1.12 -27.92 8.74
N LEU A 329 -2.08 -28.11 9.64
CA LEU A 329 -2.05 -29.19 10.62
C LEU A 329 -2.16 -30.56 9.96
N ASP A 330 -3.08 -30.71 9.01
CA ASP A 330 -3.36 -32.00 8.36
C ASP A 330 -2.22 -32.45 7.43
N THR A 331 -1.58 -31.51 6.74
CA THR A 331 -0.46 -31.80 5.81
C THR A 331 0.90 -31.80 6.48
N GLY A 332 1.04 -31.14 7.62
CA GLY A 332 2.35 -30.85 8.23
C GLY A 332 3.21 -29.89 7.41
N ILE A 333 2.65 -29.21 6.39
CA ILE A 333 3.35 -28.21 5.57
C ILE A 333 2.99 -26.81 6.10
N TYR A 334 3.99 -26.00 6.38
CA TYR A 334 3.81 -24.66 6.93
C TYR A 334 4.42 -23.60 5.99
N PRO A 335 3.76 -22.44 5.79
CA PRO A 335 4.43 -21.29 5.24
C PRO A 335 5.51 -20.79 6.21
N ASP A 336 6.60 -20.26 5.70
CA ASP A 336 7.65 -19.69 6.53
C ASP A 336 7.23 -18.33 7.11
N PHE A 337 6.33 -17.65 6.41
CA PHE A 337 5.77 -16.38 6.83
C PHE A 337 4.38 -16.11 6.23
N ILE A 338 3.66 -15.21 6.87
CA ILE A 338 2.38 -14.68 6.40
C ILE A 338 2.41 -13.17 6.52
N VAL A 339 2.06 -12.45 5.46
CA VAL A 339 1.88 -10.99 5.48
C VAL A 339 0.39 -10.65 5.50
N VAL A 340 -0.04 -9.97 6.57
CA VAL A 340 -1.41 -9.46 6.70
C VAL A 340 -1.45 -8.05 6.12
N ASP A 341 -2.22 -7.86 5.05
CA ASP A 341 -2.39 -6.59 4.35
C ASP A 341 -3.80 -6.04 4.62
N GLY A 342 -3.90 -4.94 5.36
CA GLY A 342 -5.18 -4.36 5.77
C GLY A 342 -5.93 -3.65 4.65
N THR A 343 -7.26 -3.56 4.79
CA THR A 343 -8.13 -2.85 3.82
C THR A 343 -7.76 -1.37 3.64
N GLU A 344 -7.10 -0.75 4.62
CA GLU A 344 -6.55 0.61 4.51
C GLU A 344 -5.34 0.70 3.58
N GLY A 345 -4.88 -0.39 3.01
CA GLY A 345 -3.85 -0.46 1.98
C GLY A 345 -4.16 0.43 0.78
N GLY A 346 -3.18 0.64 -0.09
CA GLY A 346 -3.33 1.47 -1.28
C GLY A 346 -2.97 0.72 -2.55
N THR A 347 -3.48 1.21 -3.68
CA THR A 347 -3.15 0.73 -5.02
C THR A 347 -3.15 1.88 -6.01
N GLY A 348 -2.64 1.63 -7.22
CA GLY A 348 -2.69 2.61 -8.32
C GLY A 348 -4.12 2.89 -8.80
N ALA A 349 -4.98 1.88 -8.79
CA ALA A 349 -6.39 1.98 -9.14
C ALA A 349 -7.18 0.83 -8.49
N ALA A 350 -8.34 1.15 -7.91
CA ALA A 350 -9.32 0.20 -7.42
C ALA A 350 -10.73 0.78 -7.61
N PRO A 351 -11.76 -0.06 -7.78
CA PRO A 351 -13.15 0.38 -7.65
C PRO A 351 -13.40 0.93 -6.24
N VAL A 352 -14.26 1.96 -6.14
CA VAL A 352 -14.51 2.67 -4.87
C VAL A 352 -15.07 1.71 -3.81
N GLU A 353 -16.00 0.85 -4.19
CA GLU A 353 -16.65 -0.11 -3.30
C GLU A 353 -15.64 -1.08 -2.68
N PHE A 354 -14.61 -1.49 -3.44
CA PHE A 354 -13.54 -2.35 -2.91
C PHE A 354 -12.64 -1.60 -1.95
N THR A 355 -12.28 -0.36 -2.28
CA THR A 355 -11.42 0.45 -1.44
C THR A 355 -12.06 0.81 -0.10
N ASP A 356 -13.38 1.08 -0.10
CA ASP A 356 -14.05 1.64 1.05
C ASP A 356 -14.82 0.62 1.89
N HIS A 357 -15.19 -0.56 1.31
CA HIS A 357 -16.15 -1.47 1.95
C HIS A 357 -15.76 -2.95 1.90
N THR A 358 -14.56 -3.32 1.44
CA THR A 358 -14.19 -4.74 1.29
C THR A 358 -12.90 -5.06 2.05
N GLY A 359 -12.89 -6.17 2.78
CA GLY A 359 -11.75 -6.65 3.56
C GLY A 359 -11.73 -6.16 5.00
N THR A 360 -10.87 -6.76 5.81
CA THR A 360 -10.70 -6.44 7.23
C THR A 360 -9.56 -5.43 7.43
N PRO A 361 -9.72 -4.43 8.31
CA PRO A 361 -8.62 -3.56 8.70
C PRO A 361 -7.44 -4.34 9.27
N MET A 362 -6.23 -3.83 9.07
CA MET A 362 -4.98 -4.55 9.34
C MET A 362 -4.86 -5.02 10.79
N ARG A 363 -5.24 -4.20 11.76
CA ARG A 363 -5.05 -4.52 13.18
C ARG A 363 -5.93 -5.68 13.63
N GLU A 364 -7.19 -5.67 13.25
CA GLU A 364 -8.16 -6.73 13.52
C GLU A 364 -7.76 -8.02 12.82
N ALA A 365 -7.34 -7.93 11.55
CA ALA A 365 -6.86 -9.06 10.78
C ALA A 365 -5.57 -9.66 11.38
N LEU A 366 -4.61 -8.81 11.75
CA LEU A 366 -3.34 -9.23 12.37
C LEU A 366 -3.59 -9.97 13.70
N LEU A 367 -4.44 -9.39 14.56
CA LEU A 367 -4.79 -10.02 15.83
C LEU A 367 -5.48 -11.37 15.64
N PHE A 368 -6.40 -11.45 14.66
CA PHE A 368 -7.07 -12.70 14.33
C PHE A 368 -6.10 -13.79 13.86
N VAL A 369 -5.19 -13.44 12.95
CA VAL A 369 -4.16 -14.35 12.43
C VAL A 369 -3.21 -14.78 13.55
N HIS A 370 -2.72 -13.82 14.34
CA HIS A 370 -1.85 -14.08 15.49
C HIS A 370 -2.50 -15.07 16.47
N ASN A 371 -3.72 -14.78 16.90
CA ASN A 371 -4.47 -15.63 17.81
C ASN A 371 -4.72 -17.04 17.26
N THR A 372 -5.10 -17.15 15.98
CA THR A 372 -5.30 -18.46 15.34
C THR A 372 -4.02 -19.28 15.40
N LEU A 373 -2.87 -18.69 15.06
CA LEU A 373 -1.60 -19.39 15.11
C LEU A 373 -1.15 -19.74 16.54
N VAL A 374 -1.40 -18.87 17.52
CA VAL A 374 -1.15 -19.15 18.94
C VAL A 374 -2.05 -20.29 19.42
N GLY A 375 -3.36 -20.22 19.15
CA GLY A 375 -4.33 -21.24 19.53
C GLY A 375 -4.06 -22.62 18.93
N LEU A 376 -3.26 -22.69 17.86
CA LEU A 376 -2.86 -23.92 17.17
C LEU A 376 -1.41 -24.34 17.43
N ASN A 377 -0.67 -23.65 18.30
CA ASN A 377 0.78 -23.85 18.53
C ASN A 377 1.66 -23.69 17.28
N LEU A 378 1.21 -22.92 16.28
CA LEU A 378 1.94 -22.67 15.03
C LEU A 378 2.72 -21.35 15.03
N ARG A 379 2.41 -20.43 15.96
CA ARG A 379 2.96 -19.05 15.95
C ARG A 379 4.49 -18.99 16.02
N SER A 380 5.13 -19.91 16.71
CA SER A 380 6.61 -19.96 16.82
C SER A 380 7.30 -20.38 15.51
N GLN A 381 6.59 -21.10 14.64
CA GLN A 381 7.11 -21.63 13.39
C GLN A 381 6.90 -20.68 12.20
N ILE A 382 5.91 -19.78 12.28
CA ILE A 382 5.47 -18.91 11.20
C ILE A 382 5.69 -17.46 11.62
N ARG A 383 6.42 -16.70 10.81
CA ARG A 383 6.62 -15.26 11.04
C ARG A 383 5.48 -14.44 10.45
N LEU A 384 5.08 -13.37 11.14
CA LEU A 384 4.01 -12.48 10.70
C LEU A 384 4.53 -11.11 10.30
N GLY A 385 4.23 -10.70 9.06
CA GLY A 385 4.41 -9.34 8.57
C GLY A 385 3.10 -8.57 8.60
N ALA A 386 3.15 -7.27 8.84
CA ALA A 386 2.01 -6.38 8.80
C ALA A 386 2.19 -5.30 7.73
N SER A 387 1.15 -5.03 6.95
CA SER A 387 1.10 -3.99 5.92
C SER A 387 -0.23 -3.24 5.99
N GLY A 388 -0.19 -1.92 6.11
CA GLY A 388 -1.37 -1.05 6.21
C GLY A 388 -1.04 0.31 6.77
N LYS A 389 -0.84 1.33 5.93
CA LYS A 389 -0.55 2.73 6.28
C LYS A 389 0.60 2.96 7.28
N ILE A 390 1.57 2.08 7.37
CA ILE A 390 2.70 2.19 8.31
C ILE A 390 3.72 3.20 7.77
N VAL A 391 4.00 4.28 8.51
CA VAL A 391 4.94 5.35 8.13
C VAL A 391 5.78 5.90 9.27
N SER A 392 5.46 5.55 10.53
CA SER A 392 6.16 6.05 11.72
C SER A 392 6.74 4.93 12.57
N ALA A 393 7.64 5.27 13.49
CA ALA A 393 8.15 4.35 14.50
C ALA A 393 7.04 3.82 15.41
N PHE A 394 6.05 4.67 15.74
CA PHE A 394 4.90 4.25 16.53
C PHE A 394 4.01 3.25 15.81
N ASP A 395 3.79 3.42 14.48
CA ASP A 395 3.03 2.44 13.69
C ASP A 395 3.71 1.07 13.72
N ILE A 396 5.05 1.04 13.57
CA ILE A 396 5.84 -0.21 13.67
C ILE A 396 5.68 -0.81 15.06
N ALA A 397 5.92 -0.03 16.13
CA ALA A 397 5.81 -0.51 17.50
C ALA A 397 4.40 -1.06 17.81
N SER A 398 3.36 -0.39 17.28
CA SER A 398 1.97 -0.79 17.46
C SER A 398 1.68 -2.17 16.84
N VAL A 399 2.10 -2.42 15.59
CA VAL A 399 1.86 -3.73 14.96
C VAL A 399 2.69 -4.84 15.59
N LEU A 400 3.93 -4.55 16.04
CA LEU A 400 4.75 -5.51 16.77
C LEU A 400 4.09 -5.88 18.11
N ALA A 401 3.55 -4.91 18.83
CA ALA A 401 2.83 -5.13 20.08
C ALA A 401 1.56 -6.00 19.91
N ILE A 402 0.92 -5.95 18.74
CA ILE A 402 -0.25 -6.79 18.41
C ILE A 402 0.15 -8.21 18.05
N GLY A 403 1.37 -8.43 17.57
CA GLY A 403 1.87 -9.76 17.28
C GLY A 403 2.56 -9.91 15.91
N ALA A 404 2.86 -8.84 15.19
CA ALA A 404 3.73 -8.91 14.02
C ALA A 404 5.20 -9.14 14.42
N ASP A 405 5.99 -9.72 13.52
CA ASP A 405 7.45 -9.82 13.65
C ASP A 405 8.15 -8.70 12.86
N TRP A 406 7.51 -8.15 11.82
CA TRP A 406 8.00 -7.01 11.05
C TRP A 406 6.85 -6.23 10.41
N ALA A 407 7.19 -5.04 9.91
CA ALA A 407 6.29 -4.13 9.22
C ALA A 407 6.75 -3.87 7.78
N ASN A 408 5.81 -3.77 6.85
CA ASN A 408 6.02 -3.37 5.47
C ASN A 408 5.36 -2.02 5.19
N SER A 409 6.01 -1.18 4.38
CA SER A 409 5.48 0.11 3.96
C SER A 409 5.64 0.31 2.45
N ALA A 410 4.54 0.58 1.75
CA ALA A 410 4.57 0.98 0.33
C ALA A 410 4.62 2.51 0.22
N ARG A 411 3.54 3.18 0.62
CA ARG A 411 3.37 4.63 0.44
C ARG A 411 4.35 5.46 1.26
N GLY A 412 4.82 4.97 2.42
CA GLY A 412 5.90 5.61 3.16
C GLY A 412 7.16 5.75 2.30
N PHE A 413 7.59 4.67 1.66
CA PHE A 413 8.75 4.72 0.75
C PHE A 413 8.46 5.49 -0.55
N MET A 414 7.20 5.50 -1.04
CA MET A 414 6.83 6.41 -2.14
C MET A 414 6.98 7.88 -1.73
N PHE A 415 6.56 8.28 -0.54
CA PHE A 415 6.78 9.64 -0.03
C PHE A 415 8.28 9.95 0.09
N ALA A 416 9.08 9.00 0.58
CA ALA A 416 10.52 9.18 0.68
C ALA A 416 11.17 9.50 -0.68
N ILE A 417 10.74 8.89 -1.78
CA ILE A 417 11.24 9.20 -3.12
C ILE A 417 10.56 10.41 -3.78
N GLY A 418 9.62 11.08 -3.10
CA GLY A 418 9.02 12.34 -3.54
C GLY A 418 7.58 12.27 -4.03
N CYS A 419 6.82 11.25 -3.70
CA CYS A 419 5.37 11.25 -3.91
C CYS A 419 4.72 12.38 -3.10
N ILE A 420 3.80 13.12 -3.70
CA ILE A 420 3.07 14.23 -3.07
C ILE A 420 1.59 13.94 -2.85
N GLN A 421 1.17 12.67 -2.96
CA GLN A 421 -0.24 12.26 -2.80
C GLN A 421 -1.21 12.92 -3.81
N SER A 422 -0.75 13.14 -5.05
CA SER A 422 -1.59 13.75 -6.10
C SER A 422 -2.76 12.86 -6.57
N GLN A 423 -2.81 11.59 -6.14
CA GLN A 423 -3.85 10.59 -6.46
C GLN A 423 -4.08 10.35 -7.97
N SER A 424 -3.13 10.75 -8.81
CA SER A 424 -3.18 10.57 -10.27
C SER A 424 -2.38 9.36 -10.78
N CYS A 425 -2.17 8.34 -9.91
CA CYS A 425 -1.32 7.19 -10.22
C CYS A 425 -1.82 6.35 -11.40
N HIS A 426 -3.14 6.26 -11.61
CA HIS A 426 -3.75 5.51 -12.71
C HIS A 426 -3.67 6.21 -14.07
N THR A 427 -3.44 7.54 -14.09
CA THR A 427 -3.54 8.36 -15.31
C THR A 427 -2.27 8.39 -16.16
N ASN A 428 -1.17 7.81 -15.69
CA ASN A 428 0.19 7.97 -16.25
C ASN A 428 0.74 9.42 -16.21
N LYS A 429 0.06 10.34 -15.51
CA LYS A 429 0.40 11.77 -15.42
C LYS A 429 0.94 12.16 -14.04
N CYS A 430 1.55 11.23 -13.31
CA CYS A 430 2.14 11.51 -12.00
C CYS A 430 3.11 12.71 -12.09
N PRO A 431 2.89 13.80 -11.34
CA PRO A 431 3.68 15.03 -11.48
C PRO A 431 5.12 14.87 -10.99
N THR A 432 5.39 13.87 -10.12
CA THR A 432 6.73 13.67 -9.53
C THR A 432 7.53 12.55 -10.18
N GLY A 433 6.98 11.90 -11.22
CA GLY A 433 7.69 10.82 -11.92
C GLY A 433 7.66 9.46 -11.21
N VAL A 434 7.00 9.33 -10.05
CA VAL A 434 6.98 8.09 -9.27
C VAL A 434 6.11 7.01 -9.93
N ALA A 435 4.85 7.33 -10.27
CA ALA A 435 3.87 6.37 -10.78
C ALA A 435 3.50 6.65 -12.24
N THR A 436 4.48 6.70 -13.13
CA THR A 436 4.32 6.99 -14.56
C THR A 436 5.30 6.19 -15.40
N GLN A 437 4.94 5.95 -16.66
CA GLN A 437 5.83 5.40 -17.69
C GLN A 437 6.29 6.48 -18.70
N ASP A 438 5.89 7.73 -18.48
CA ASP A 438 6.36 8.87 -19.28
C ASP A 438 7.85 9.14 -19.01
N ALA A 439 8.69 9.01 -20.05
CA ALA A 439 10.14 9.14 -19.96
C ALA A 439 10.59 10.54 -19.48
N LEU A 440 9.86 11.61 -19.83
CA LEU A 440 10.20 12.96 -19.41
C LEU A 440 9.86 13.19 -17.93
N ARG A 441 8.71 12.69 -17.47
CA ARG A 441 8.30 12.81 -16.06
C ARG A 441 9.20 12.01 -15.13
N GLN A 442 9.54 10.77 -15.47
CA GLN A 442 10.39 9.95 -14.60
C GLN A 442 11.83 10.47 -14.50
N ARG A 443 12.35 11.23 -15.49
CA ARG A 443 13.67 11.86 -15.44
C ARG A 443 13.83 12.83 -14.27
N ALA A 444 12.75 13.45 -13.80
CA ALA A 444 12.76 14.30 -12.63
C ALA A 444 13.10 13.56 -11.32
N LEU A 445 12.97 12.23 -11.33
CA LEU A 445 13.32 11.36 -10.21
C LEU A 445 14.80 10.96 -10.33
N VAL A 446 15.68 11.72 -9.68
CA VAL A 446 17.14 11.51 -9.70
C VAL A 446 17.49 10.35 -8.78
N VAL A 447 17.85 9.21 -9.36
CA VAL A 447 18.01 7.93 -8.64
C VAL A 447 18.99 8.00 -7.46
N PRO A 448 20.20 8.57 -7.55
CA PRO A 448 21.13 8.63 -6.41
C PRO A 448 20.52 9.39 -5.21
N ASP A 449 19.95 10.58 -5.41
CA ASP A 449 19.30 11.36 -4.35
C ASP A 449 18.12 10.61 -3.73
N LYS A 450 17.28 10.00 -4.56
CA LYS A 450 16.10 9.27 -4.07
C LYS A 450 16.47 7.97 -3.34
N ALA A 451 17.51 7.29 -3.75
CA ALA A 451 18.03 6.11 -3.04
C ALA A 451 18.57 6.45 -1.64
N GLU A 452 19.28 7.58 -1.52
CA GLU A 452 19.71 8.08 -0.22
C GLU A 452 18.52 8.41 0.68
N ARG A 453 17.47 9.03 0.14
CA ARG A 453 16.24 9.33 0.88
C ARG A 453 15.52 8.07 1.36
N VAL A 454 15.47 7.03 0.55
CA VAL A 454 14.93 5.71 0.94
C VAL A 454 15.71 5.13 2.11
N TYR A 455 17.04 5.13 2.03
CA TYR A 455 17.91 4.71 3.10
C TYR A 455 17.72 5.53 4.38
N ASN A 456 17.72 6.86 4.26
CA ASN A 456 17.54 7.76 5.40
C ASN A 456 16.19 7.58 6.08
N PHE A 457 15.12 7.44 5.30
CA PHE A 457 13.78 7.19 5.86
C PHE A 457 13.73 5.91 6.68
N HIS A 458 14.28 4.81 6.14
CA HIS A 458 14.39 3.54 6.86
C HIS A 458 15.18 3.71 8.16
N ARG A 459 16.44 4.18 8.06
CA ARG A 459 17.35 4.37 9.20
C ARG A 459 16.77 5.26 10.29
N ASN A 460 16.25 6.44 9.92
CA ASN A 460 15.73 7.41 10.87
C ASN A 460 14.41 6.95 11.51
N THR A 461 13.63 6.10 10.82
CA THR A 461 12.44 5.49 11.40
C THR A 461 12.82 4.43 12.43
N LEU A 462 13.79 3.58 12.15
CA LEU A 462 14.29 2.60 13.12
C LEU A 462 15.01 3.25 14.31
N LYS A 463 15.72 4.39 14.09
CA LYS A 463 16.28 5.18 15.18
C LYS A 463 15.19 5.67 16.13
N GLY A 464 14.10 6.25 15.60
CA GLY A 464 12.98 6.67 16.44
C GLY A 464 12.30 5.49 17.16
N LEU A 465 12.29 4.31 16.55
CA LEU A 465 11.81 3.09 17.23
C LEU A 465 12.72 2.69 18.38
N ALA A 466 14.06 2.71 18.20
CA ALA A 466 15.01 2.41 19.26
C ALA A 466 14.87 3.35 20.46
N GLU A 467 14.68 4.65 20.20
CA GLU A 467 14.44 5.65 21.24
C GLU A 467 13.13 5.38 22.02
N MET A 468 12.05 4.99 21.32
CA MET A 468 10.78 4.63 21.96
C MET A 468 10.90 3.34 22.80
N LEU A 469 11.59 2.32 22.30
CA LEU A 469 11.83 1.08 23.03
C LEU A 469 12.64 1.34 24.31
N ALA A 470 13.74 2.09 24.19
CA ALA A 470 14.57 2.46 25.32
C ALA A 470 13.74 3.20 26.38
N ALA A 471 12.91 4.16 26.01
CA ALA A 471 12.00 4.87 26.92
C ALA A 471 10.98 3.93 27.58
N ALA A 472 10.51 2.91 26.88
CA ALA A 472 9.61 1.88 27.42
C ALA A 472 10.34 0.84 28.31
N GLY A 473 11.65 0.91 28.45
CA GLY A 473 12.46 -0.04 29.23
C GLY A 473 12.75 -1.34 28.46
N LEU A 474 12.64 -1.30 27.13
CA LEU A 474 12.89 -2.43 26.22
C LEU A 474 14.16 -2.20 25.43
N ASP A 475 14.90 -3.27 25.13
CA ASP A 475 16.12 -3.23 24.36
C ASP A 475 15.99 -3.91 22.97
N ASN A 476 14.87 -4.60 22.75
CA ASN A 476 14.62 -5.30 21.48
C ASN A 476 13.15 -5.16 21.04
N PRO A 477 12.88 -4.94 19.76
CA PRO A 477 11.50 -4.89 19.23
C PRO A 477 10.65 -6.12 19.52
N SER A 478 11.27 -7.31 19.60
CA SER A 478 10.58 -8.57 19.90
C SER A 478 10.01 -8.66 21.32
N GLN A 479 10.37 -7.73 22.20
CA GLN A 479 9.83 -7.64 23.57
C GLN A 479 8.52 -6.83 23.63
N LEU A 480 8.12 -6.19 22.53
CA LEU A 480 6.84 -5.50 22.47
C LEU A 480 5.70 -6.49 22.55
N GLU A 481 4.79 -6.21 23.46
CA GLU A 481 3.58 -7.00 23.72
C GLU A 481 2.37 -6.08 23.85
N ALA A 482 1.17 -6.63 23.71
CA ALA A 482 -0.09 -5.89 23.83
C ALA A 482 -0.25 -5.09 25.14
N LYS A 483 0.43 -5.49 26.21
CA LYS A 483 0.44 -4.75 27.49
C LYS A 483 1.20 -3.41 27.43
N HIS A 484 2.08 -3.21 26.45
CA HIS A 484 2.83 -1.97 26.31
C HIS A 484 2.06 -0.89 25.53
N LEU A 485 1.02 -1.27 24.80
CA LEU A 485 0.17 -0.36 24.03
C LEU A 485 -1.06 0.00 24.86
N VAL A 486 -1.28 1.30 25.02
CA VAL A 486 -2.40 1.87 25.78
C VAL A 486 -3.32 2.63 24.84
N ARG A 487 -4.63 2.50 25.02
CA ARG A 487 -5.64 3.21 24.22
C ARG A 487 -6.60 3.96 25.11
N ARG A 488 -6.90 5.18 24.76
CA ARG A 488 -7.98 5.97 25.39
C ARG A 488 -9.33 5.49 24.86
N MET A 489 -10.15 5.00 25.78
CA MET A 489 -11.47 4.47 25.45
C MET A 489 -12.56 5.55 25.53
N SER A 490 -12.39 6.51 26.44
CA SER A 490 -13.31 7.64 26.65
C SER A 490 -12.56 8.82 27.27
N ALA A 491 -13.27 9.90 27.60
CA ALA A 491 -12.69 11.05 28.31
C ALA A 491 -12.06 10.67 29.65
N THR A 492 -12.56 9.63 30.30
CA THR A 492 -12.17 9.24 31.68
C THR A 492 -11.52 7.87 31.78
N GLU A 493 -11.45 7.10 30.69
CA GLU A 493 -10.96 5.73 30.71
C GLU A 493 -9.84 5.50 29.70
N ILE A 494 -8.76 4.87 30.16
CA ILE A 494 -7.70 4.29 29.32
C ILE A 494 -7.56 2.80 29.64
N LYS A 495 -7.24 1.98 28.64
CA LYS A 495 -7.01 0.54 28.79
C LYS A 495 -5.75 0.10 28.06
N LEU A 496 -5.10 -0.94 28.59
CA LEU A 496 -4.08 -1.66 27.84
C LEU A 496 -4.74 -2.40 26.69
N PHE A 497 -4.03 -2.52 25.57
CA PHE A 497 -4.54 -3.27 24.42
C PHE A 497 -4.84 -4.74 24.77
N SER A 498 -4.04 -5.33 25.67
CA SER A 498 -4.27 -6.65 26.22
C SER A 498 -5.58 -6.81 27.03
N GLN A 499 -6.18 -5.70 27.49
CA GLN A 499 -7.46 -5.70 28.22
C GLN A 499 -8.67 -5.45 27.31
N THR A 500 -8.44 -4.90 26.12
CA THR A 500 -9.52 -4.54 25.18
C THR A 500 -9.77 -5.60 24.12
N HIS A 501 -8.87 -6.56 23.99
CA HIS A 501 -8.92 -7.60 22.95
C HIS A 501 -8.71 -8.98 23.59
N VAL A 502 -9.26 -9.99 22.91
CA VAL A 502 -9.07 -11.39 23.30
C VAL A 502 -7.71 -11.87 22.78
N PHE A 503 -6.94 -12.51 23.65
CA PHE A 503 -5.70 -13.22 23.29
C PHE A 503 -5.85 -14.68 23.67
N LEU A 504 -5.72 -15.57 22.69
CA LEU A 504 -5.82 -17.00 22.90
C LEU A 504 -4.57 -17.54 23.60
N GLN A 505 -4.75 -18.58 24.38
CA GLN A 505 -3.64 -19.33 24.99
C GLN A 505 -3.05 -20.33 23.97
N PRO A 506 -1.77 -20.67 24.09
CA PRO A 506 -1.16 -21.72 23.26
C PRO A 506 -1.96 -23.02 23.28
N GLY A 507 -2.28 -23.53 22.09
CA GLY A 507 -3.04 -24.79 21.92
C GLY A 507 -4.54 -24.71 22.25
N GLN A 508 -5.08 -23.55 22.58
CA GLN A 508 -6.48 -23.41 23.00
C GLN A 508 -7.48 -23.92 21.95
N LEU A 509 -7.21 -23.75 20.67
CA LEU A 509 -8.08 -24.26 19.59
C LEU A 509 -7.96 -25.77 19.35
N LEU A 510 -6.90 -26.41 19.84
CA LEU A 510 -6.67 -27.86 19.71
C LEU A 510 -7.38 -28.69 20.80
N ASN A 511 -7.64 -28.07 21.95
CA ASN A 511 -8.16 -28.78 23.13
C ASN A 511 -9.68 -29.00 23.12
N GLY A 512 -10.31 -29.02 21.94
CA GLY A 512 -11.74 -29.21 21.78
C GLY A 512 -12.54 -28.03 22.34
N VAL A 513 -12.74 -27.01 21.54
CA VAL A 513 -13.38 -25.78 21.97
C VAL A 513 -14.85 -26.03 22.24
N GLN A 514 -15.21 -26.10 23.51
CA GLN A 514 -16.61 -26.27 23.97
C GLN A 514 -17.33 -24.92 24.16
N ASP A 515 -16.63 -23.79 24.02
CA ASP A 515 -17.21 -22.45 24.16
C ASP A 515 -17.81 -21.96 22.84
N ASP A 516 -18.72 -21.01 22.92
CA ASP A 516 -19.35 -20.36 21.76
C ASP A 516 -18.65 -19.02 21.41
N SER A 517 -17.34 -18.95 21.67
CA SER A 517 -16.54 -17.78 21.30
C SER A 517 -16.46 -17.62 19.78
N PHE A 518 -16.16 -16.41 19.34
CA PHE A 518 -15.98 -16.09 17.92
C PHE A 518 -14.94 -17.02 17.25
N TYR A 519 -13.79 -17.22 17.90
CA TYR A 519 -12.73 -18.09 17.36
C TYR A 519 -13.20 -19.55 17.23
N SER A 520 -13.93 -20.05 18.20
CA SER A 520 -14.46 -21.40 18.21
C SER A 520 -15.47 -21.64 17.10
N ARG A 521 -16.38 -20.69 16.90
CA ARG A 521 -17.34 -20.77 15.80
C ARG A 521 -16.65 -20.77 14.45
N MET A 522 -15.70 -19.84 14.21
CA MET A 522 -14.95 -19.78 12.96
C MET A 522 -14.13 -21.05 12.73
N TRP A 523 -13.57 -21.63 13.79
CA TRP A 523 -12.84 -22.90 13.70
C TRP A 523 -13.75 -24.07 13.31
N ARG A 524 -14.96 -24.15 13.83
CA ARG A 524 -15.93 -25.18 13.43
C ARG A 524 -16.35 -25.05 11.96
N MET A 525 -16.57 -23.83 11.49
CA MET A 525 -16.93 -23.54 10.08
C MET A 525 -15.79 -23.81 9.10
N ALA A 526 -14.55 -23.74 9.53
CA ALA A 526 -13.39 -23.87 8.69
C ALA A 526 -13.21 -25.31 8.14
N ARG A 527 -12.77 -25.41 6.87
CA ARG A 527 -12.50 -26.68 6.18
C ARG A 527 -11.10 -26.66 5.59
N ALA A 528 -10.35 -27.75 5.71
CA ALA A 528 -9.02 -27.89 5.11
C ALA A 528 -9.08 -28.16 3.59
N ASP A 529 -10.17 -28.75 3.13
CA ASP A 529 -10.39 -29.18 1.74
C ASP A 529 -11.20 -28.18 0.90
N SER A 530 -11.68 -27.09 1.50
CA SER A 530 -12.47 -26.07 0.81
C SER A 530 -12.36 -24.71 1.49
N PHE A 531 -12.42 -23.61 0.72
CA PHE A 531 -12.60 -22.25 1.25
C PHE A 531 -14.06 -21.95 1.63
N GLU A 532 -15.02 -22.79 1.22
CA GLU A 532 -16.39 -22.67 1.66
C GLU A 532 -16.54 -23.14 3.11
N PRO A 533 -17.41 -22.50 3.90
CA PRO A 533 -17.64 -22.93 5.28
C PRO A 533 -18.31 -24.31 5.31
N ALA A 534 -18.09 -25.04 6.38
CA ALA A 534 -18.97 -26.15 6.76
C ALA A 534 -20.33 -25.58 7.15
N ASP A 535 -21.39 -26.36 6.96
CA ASP A 535 -22.72 -25.98 7.44
C ASP A 535 -22.64 -25.66 8.94
N GLU A 536 -23.23 -24.53 9.36
CA GLU A 536 -23.36 -24.24 10.78
C GLU A 536 -24.15 -25.39 11.42
N VAL A 537 -23.48 -26.19 12.21
CA VAL A 537 -24.18 -27.06 13.15
C VAL A 537 -24.81 -26.13 14.18
N ALA A 538 -26.11 -25.90 14.05
CA ALA A 538 -26.93 -25.07 14.91
C ALA A 538 -26.82 -25.48 16.40
#